data_2d893c300130c7b41c06cdc95c552ad6
#
_entry.id   2d893c300130c7b41c06cdc95c552ad6
#
_cell.length_a   1.000
_cell.length_b   1.000
_cell.length_c   1.000
_cell.angle_alpha   90.00
_cell.angle_beta   90.00
_cell.angle_gamma   90.00
#
_symmetry.space_group_name_H-M   'P 1'
#
loop_
_entity.id
_entity.type
_entity.pdbx_description
1 polymer ?
#
loop_
_entity_poly.entity_id
_entity_poly.type
_entity_poly.pdbx_seq_one_letter_code
_entity_poly.pdbx_strand_id
1 'polypeptide(L)'
;MREASGNYFYNPNIKTNSNDGDGFYSAGTSTDKYIDSEKADKIYHSEASDGEWDIEDDEEEYSPMYDNYEERQVDMLSLPVYYHIAFAIPADLSFGSTTARQIDAFYGLRDKLKRAVEKYEDECEDLETGWLKAGDTICIENIFVMLTTNKKYQRPTLDTIRSCVRAIAEECYENKIRYLAMPRVGCGHGHLDWDVVKETILDEFDNYFDEMDEEEYRPFITFCYQ
;
A
#
# COMPACT_ATOMS: atom_id res chain seq x y z
N MET A 1 -14.85 -24.60 -4.84
CA MET A 1 -14.08 -23.61 -5.60
C MET A 1 -14.86 -22.32 -5.49
N ARG A 2 -14.43 -21.39 -4.66
CA ARG A 2 -14.96 -20.03 -4.58
C ARG A 2 -13.88 -19.11 -5.13
N GLU A 3 -14.23 -18.37 -6.16
CA GLU A 3 -13.37 -17.36 -6.76
C GLU A 3 -13.20 -16.21 -5.77
N ALA A 4 -12.00 -16.08 -5.23
CA ALA A 4 -11.59 -14.90 -4.48
C ALA A 4 -11.03 -13.89 -5.49
N SER A 5 -11.89 -13.13 -6.12
CA SER A 5 -11.50 -11.94 -6.90
C SER A 5 -12.50 -10.82 -6.58
N GLY A 6 -12.28 -10.19 -5.43
CA GLY A 6 -12.94 -8.94 -5.12
C GLY A 6 -12.19 -7.80 -5.79
N ASN A 7 -12.79 -7.14 -6.77
CA ASN A 7 -12.36 -5.82 -7.19
C ASN A 7 -13.00 -4.84 -6.22
N TYR A 8 -12.19 -4.06 -5.50
CA TYR A 8 -12.67 -3.11 -4.51
C TYR A 8 -12.38 -1.69 -4.98
N PHE A 9 -13.39 -0.83 -4.89
CA PHE A 9 -13.24 0.61 -5.07
C PHE A 9 -13.28 1.25 -3.69
N TYR A 10 -12.17 1.82 -3.26
CA TYR A 10 -12.15 2.60 -2.05
C TYR A 10 -12.30 4.09 -2.39
N ASN A 11 -13.39 4.66 -1.93
CA ASN A 11 -13.60 6.10 -1.91
C ASN A 11 -13.99 6.51 -0.50
N PRO A 12 -13.13 7.21 0.27
CA PRO A 12 -13.38 7.58 1.66
C PRO A 12 -14.61 8.48 1.86
N ASN A 13 -15.19 9.01 0.78
CA ASN A 13 -16.38 9.86 0.82
C ASN A 13 -17.68 9.10 0.52
N ILE A 14 -17.62 7.82 0.15
CA ILE A 14 -18.81 6.99 -0.05
C ILE A 14 -18.96 6.10 1.19
N LYS A 15 -19.82 6.48 2.12
CA LYS A 15 -20.24 5.62 3.22
C LYS A 15 -21.12 4.51 2.63
N THR A 16 -20.53 3.36 2.36
CA THR A 16 -21.32 2.15 2.08
C THR A 16 -21.99 1.73 3.37
N ASN A 17 -23.30 1.80 3.43
CA ASN A 17 -24.11 1.15 4.45
C ASN A 17 -24.05 -0.37 4.23
N SER A 18 -22.97 -1.02 4.65
CA SER A 18 -22.88 -2.47 4.73
C SER A 18 -23.43 -2.93 6.07
N ASN A 19 -24.77 -3.01 6.14
CA ASN A 19 -25.47 -3.85 7.09
C ASN A 19 -25.93 -5.08 6.33
N ASP A 20 -25.06 -6.05 6.15
CA ASP A 20 -25.43 -7.44 5.90
C ASP A 20 -24.31 -8.34 6.37
N GLY A 21 -24.65 -9.09 7.43
CA GLY A 21 -23.77 -9.98 8.15
C GLY A 21 -23.52 -11.30 7.40
N ASP A 22 -22.58 -12.02 7.99
CA ASP A 22 -22.30 -13.46 7.83
C ASP A 22 -21.51 -13.91 6.60
N GLY A 23 -20.20 -13.96 6.75
CA GLY A 23 -19.30 -14.70 5.86
C GLY A 23 -18.13 -15.33 6.60
N PHE A 24 -18.37 -16.48 7.21
CA PHE A 24 -17.39 -17.36 7.87
C PHE A 24 -16.30 -17.79 6.88
N TYR A 25 -15.05 -17.39 7.12
CA TYR A 25 -13.90 -17.90 6.36
C TYR A 25 -13.25 -19.08 7.05
N SER A 26 -13.31 -20.24 6.39
CA SER A 26 -12.64 -21.46 6.73
C SER A 26 -11.19 -21.40 6.21
N ALA A 27 -10.23 -21.50 7.12
CA ALA A 27 -8.81 -21.57 6.82
C ALA A 27 -8.45 -22.85 6.07
N GLY A 28 -7.87 -22.71 4.88
CA GLY A 28 -7.20 -23.78 4.15
C GLY A 28 -5.79 -23.98 4.70
N THR A 29 -5.51 -25.20 5.17
CA THR A 29 -4.23 -25.64 5.68
C THR A 29 -3.19 -25.73 4.56
N SER A 30 -2.19 -24.85 4.57
CA SER A 30 -0.93 -25.03 3.87
C SER A 30 0.17 -25.33 4.87
N THR A 31 0.83 -26.47 4.70
CA THR A 31 1.94 -26.91 5.54
C THR A 31 3.22 -26.22 5.09
N ASP A 32 3.57 -25.11 5.70
CA ASP A 32 4.88 -24.50 5.57
C ASP A 32 5.73 -24.68 6.80
N LYS A 33 6.98 -25.06 6.59
CA LYS A 33 7.98 -25.43 7.55
C LYS A 33 8.28 -24.25 8.48
N TYR A 34 7.93 -24.40 9.74
CA TYR A 34 8.37 -23.55 10.84
C TYR A 34 9.90 -23.55 10.94
N ILE A 35 10.50 -22.37 10.85
CA ILE A 35 11.88 -22.15 11.30
C ILE A 35 11.81 -21.92 12.81
N ASP A 36 12.50 -22.80 13.52
CA ASP A 36 12.54 -22.90 14.96
C ASP A 36 13.04 -21.60 15.61
N SER A 37 12.18 -20.96 16.40
CA SER A 37 12.44 -19.70 17.11
C SER A 37 13.47 -19.82 18.26
N GLU A 38 13.93 -21.01 18.62
CA GLU A 38 14.90 -21.21 19.70
C GLU A 38 16.36 -20.89 19.31
N LYS A 39 16.65 -20.55 18.05
CA LYS A 39 18.01 -20.17 17.59
C LYS A 39 18.31 -18.69 17.57
N ALA A 40 17.31 -17.83 17.74
CA ALA A 40 17.51 -16.38 17.74
C ALA A 40 17.97 -15.83 19.10
N ASP A 41 17.68 -16.52 20.22
CA ASP A 41 17.95 -16.00 21.58
C ASP A 41 19.37 -16.21 22.10
N LYS A 42 20.31 -16.76 21.31
CA LYS A 42 21.66 -17.07 21.80
C LYS A 42 22.77 -16.08 21.41
N ILE A 43 22.46 -14.97 20.79
CA ILE A 43 23.50 -14.02 20.31
C ILE A 43 23.62 -12.75 21.19
N TYR A 44 22.72 -12.51 22.14
CA TYR A 44 22.70 -11.26 22.91
C TYR A 44 22.93 -11.41 24.41
N HIS A 45 23.90 -12.24 24.84
CA HIS A 45 24.42 -12.16 26.20
C HIS A 45 25.90 -12.51 26.23
N SER A 46 26.75 -11.51 26.04
CA SER A 46 28.13 -11.56 26.58
C SER A 46 28.62 -10.15 26.90
N GLU A 47 28.88 -9.98 28.20
CA GLU A 47 29.81 -9.03 28.82
C GLU A 47 29.33 -7.61 29.07
N ALA A 48 28.63 -7.43 30.21
CA ALA A 48 28.56 -6.17 30.91
C ALA A 48 29.90 -5.88 31.60
N SER A 49 30.57 -4.79 31.26
CA SER A 49 31.63 -4.18 32.07
C SER A 49 31.05 -2.95 32.78
N ASP A 50 31.17 -2.94 34.10
CA ASP A 50 30.75 -1.86 34.97
C ASP A 50 31.50 -0.57 34.61
N GLY A 51 30.81 0.35 33.99
CA GLY A 51 31.23 1.73 33.79
C GLY A 51 30.05 2.65 34.05
N GLU A 52 30.13 3.38 35.16
CA GLU A 52 29.18 4.41 35.55
C GLU A 52 29.33 5.58 34.57
N TRP A 53 28.34 5.67 33.62
CA TRP A 53 28.25 6.79 32.70
C TRP A 53 27.05 7.63 33.13
N ASP A 54 27.34 8.88 33.51
CA ASP A 54 26.33 9.91 33.66
C ASP A 54 25.66 10.12 32.28
N ILE A 55 24.52 9.50 32.05
CA ILE A 55 23.69 9.75 30.89
C ILE A 55 22.91 11.03 31.21
N GLU A 56 23.33 12.14 30.61
CA GLU A 56 22.47 13.28 30.46
C GLU A 56 21.28 12.78 29.60
N ASP A 57 20.10 12.72 30.22
CA ASP A 57 18.82 12.39 29.53
C ASP A 57 18.51 13.54 28.54
N ASP A 58 19.16 13.53 27.39
CA ASP A 58 18.60 14.12 26.19
C ASP A 58 17.43 13.19 25.80
N GLU A 59 16.23 13.49 26.29
CA GLU A 59 14.99 12.94 25.76
C GLU A 59 14.88 13.38 24.30
N GLU A 60 15.64 12.74 23.40
CA GLU A 60 15.29 12.74 21.99
C GLU A 60 13.89 12.12 21.94
N GLU A 61 12.90 12.95 21.63
CA GLU A 61 11.52 12.58 21.36
C GLU A 61 11.55 11.54 20.24
N TYR A 62 11.60 10.25 20.64
CA TYR A 62 11.58 9.12 19.71
C TYR A 62 10.22 9.13 19.02
N SER A 63 10.17 9.79 17.88
CA SER A 63 9.07 9.63 16.95
C SER A 63 9.24 8.25 16.31
N PRO A 64 8.37 7.28 16.58
CA PRO A 64 8.44 5.98 15.94
C PRO A 64 8.14 6.15 14.45
N MET A 65 9.19 6.35 13.68
CA MET A 65 9.11 6.35 12.22
C MET A 65 8.88 4.91 11.76
N TYR A 66 7.96 4.74 10.81
CA TYR A 66 7.70 3.44 10.20
C TYR A 66 9.00 2.84 9.66
N ASP A 67 9.51 1.80 10.32
CA ASP A 67 10.80 1.17 10.03
C ASP A 67 10.68 -0.11 9.19
N ASN A 68 9.42 -0.56 8.92
CA ASN A 68 9.16 -1.80 8.20
C ASN A 68 9.19 -1.59 6.67
N TYR A 69 10.29 -1.02 6.16
CA TYR A 69 10.46 -0.77 4.73
C TYR A 69 11.91 -0.98 4.25
N GLU A 70 12.08 -1.08 2.94
CA GLU A 70 13.38 -1.00 2.26
C GLU A 70 13.29 -0.16 0.98
N GLU A 71 14.42 0.44 0.59
CA GLU A 71 14.59 0.97 -0.76
C GLU A 71 15.47 0.01 -1.57
N ARG A 72 14.98 -0.44 -2.72
CA ARG A 72 15.66 -1.46 -3.49
C ARG A 72 15.74 -1.13 -4.97
N GLN A 73 16.96 -1.25 -5.55
CA GLN A 73 17.15 -1.15 -6.99
C GLN A 73 16.74 -2.47 -7.65
N VAL A 74 15.48 -2.59 -8.00
CA VAL A 74 14.88 -3.80 -8.56
C VAL A 74 13.71 -3.45 -9.48
N ASP A 75 13.49 -4.27 -10.49
CA ASP A 75 12.24 -4.22 -11.24
C ASP A 75 11.11 -4.78 -10.37
N MET A 76 10.12 -3.94 -10.07
CA MET A 76 8.96 -4.30 -9.26
C MET A 76 8.22 -5.53 -9.81
N LEU A 77 8.20 -5.71 -11.14
CA LEU A 77 7.57 -6.86 -11.80
C LEU A 77 8.36 -8.17 -11.64
N SER A 78 9.61 -8.11 -11.17
CA SER A 78 10.42 -9.29 -10.87
C SER A 78 10.27 -9.78 -9.43
N LEU A 79 9.54 -9.06 -8.60
CA LEU A 79 9.27 -9.46 -7.22
C LEU A 79 8.38 -10.70 -7.16
N PRO A 80 8.45 -11.49 -6.07
CA PRO A 80 7.60 -12.65 -5.89
C PRO A 80 6.11 -12.32 -5.96
N VAL A 81 5.30 -13.28 -6.41
CA VAL A 81 3.85 -13.12 -6.64
C VAL A 81 3.02 -12.81 -5.40
N TYR A 82 3.58 -12.98 -4.21
CA TYR A 82 2.91 -12.63 -2.95
C TYR A 82 3.02 -11.13 -2.61
N TYR A 83 3.79 -10.35 -3.37
CA TYR A 83 3.78 -8.92 -3.24
C TYR A 83 2.51 -8.32 -3.86
N HIS A 84 1.90 -7.40 -3.14
CA HIS A 84 0.95 -6.47 -3.73
C HIS A 84 1.72 -5.32 -4.34
N ILE A 85 1.24 -4.81 -5.45
CA ILE A 85 1.90 -3.73 -6.20
C ILE A 85 1.03 -2.49 -6.14
N ALA A 86 1.60 -1.36 -5.70
CA ALA A 86 0.94 -0.06 -5.78
C ALA A 86 1.65 0.84 -6.81
N PHE A 87 0.89 1.52 -7.65
CA PHE A 87 1.44 2.48 -8.60
C PHE A 87 0.42 3.57 -8.96
N ALA A 88 0.87 4.65 -9.56
CA ALA A 88 0.04 5.83 -9.82
C ALA A 88 -0.32 6.02 -11.30
N ILE A 89 -1.59 6.35 -11.53
CA ILE A 89 -2.11 6.88 -12.80
C ILE A 89 -3.05 8.06 -12.54
N PRO A 90 -3.44 8.83 -13.55
CA PRO A 90 -4.52 9.81 -13.44
C PRO A 90 -5.90 9.15 -13.38
N ALA A 91 -6.89 9.84 -12.80
CA ALA A 91 -8.29 9.39 -12.71
C ALA A 91 -8.99 9.29 -14.08
N ASP A 92 -8.42 9.89 -15.13
CA ASP A 92 -8.85 9.65 -16.52
C ASP A 92 -8.38 8.29 -17.08
N LEU A 93 -7.81 7.44 -16.22
CA LEU A 93 -7.33 6.09 -16.50
C LEU A 93 -6.31 6.02 -17.65
N SER A 94 -5.54 7.09 -17.85
CA SER A 94 -4.50 7.12 -18.88
C SER A 94 -3.18 6.53 -18.39
N PHE A 95 -2.67 5.52 -19.09
CA PHE A 95 -1.40 4.85 -18.79
C PHE A 95 -0.25 5.59 -19.50
N GLY A 96 0.10 6.78 -18.99
CA GLY A 96 1.09 7.66 -19.60
C GLY A 96 2.54 7.39 -19.18
N SER A 97 2.78 6.96 -17.95
CA SER A 97 4.12 6.70 -17.42
C SER A 97 4.71 5.38 -17.94
N THR A 98 6.03 5.24 -17.89
CA THR A 98 6.73 4.00 -18.26
C THR A 98 6.29 2.85 -17.35
N THR A 99 6.26 3.07 -16.04
CA THR A 99 5.81 2.10 -15.05
C THR A 99 4.39 1.61 -15.32
N ALA A 100 3.44 2.55 -15.54
CA ALA A 100 2.06 2.17 -15.84
C ALA A 100 1.94 1.30 -17.10
N ARG A 101 2.69 1.64 -18.15
CA ARG A 101 2.70 0.84 -19.40
C ARG A 101 3.32 -0.54 -19.22
N GLN A 102 4.36 -0.67 -18.41
CA GLN A 102 5.00 -1.96 -18.11
C GLN A 102 4.04 -2.85 -17.32
N ILE A 103 3.36 -2.32 -16.30
CA ILE A 103 2.36 -3.05 -15.51
C ILE A 103 1.17 -3.46 -16.39
N ASP A 104 0.67 -2.56 -17.24
CA ASP A 104 -0.39 -2.86 -18.19
C ASP A 104 0.00 -4.00 -19.15
N ALA A 105 1.21 -3.94 -19.72
CA ALA A 105 1.72 -4.97 -20.62
C ALA A 105 1.87 -6.35 -19.94
N PHE A 106 2.23 -6.38 -18.66
CA PHE A 106 2.45 -7.61 -17.90
C PHE A 106 1.13 -8.24 -17.41
N TYR A 107 0.21 -7.43 -16.90
CA TYR A 107 -1.03 -7.89 -16.25
C TYR A 107 -2.29 -7.72 -17.10
N GLY A 108 -2.24 -7.04 -18.25
CA GLY A 108 -3.42 -6.63 -19.02
C GLY A 108 -4.34 -5.71 -18.20
N LEU A 109 -3.73 -4.85 -17.39
CA LEU A 109 -4.42 -4.14 -16.33
C LEU A 109 -5.45 -3.14 -16.85
N ARG A 110 -5.19 -2.49 -17.99
CA ARG A 110 -6.10 -1.51 -18.59
C ARG A 110 -7.49 -2.10 -18.85
N ASP A 111 -7.56 -3.29 -19.44
CA ASP A 111 -8.83 -3.95 -19.73
C ASP A 111 -9.53 -4.45 -18.48
N LYS A 112 -8.76 -4.90 -17.48
CA LYS A 112 -9.30 -5.29 -16.17
C LYS A 112 -9.90 -4.09 -15.45
N LEU A 113 -9.15 -2.98 -15.40
CA LEU A 113 -9.57 -1.74 -14.76
C LEU A 113 -10.81 -1.16 -15.42
N LYS A 114 -10.85 -1.12 -16.76
CA LYS A 114 -12.01 -0.65 -17.49
C LYS A 114 -13.26 -1.45 -17.16
N ARG A 115 -13.18 -2.79 -17.20
CA ARG A 115 -14.30 -3.67 -16.85
C ARG A 115 -14.73 -3.51 -15.40
N ALA A 116 -13.80 -3.31 -14.47
CA ALA A 116 -14.12 -3.09 -13.07
C ALA A 116 -14.88 -1.77 -12.86
N VAL A 117 -14.45 -0.70 -13.53
CA VAL A 117 -15.11 0.61 -13.49
C VAL A 117 -16.51 0.53 -14.10
N GLU A 118 -16.64 -0.04 -15.31
CA GLU A 118 -17.93 -0.23 -15.97
C GLU A 118 -18.91 -1.05 -15.09
N LYS A 119 -18.42 -2.13 -14.50
CA LYS A 119 -19.24 -2.95 -13.59
C LYS A 119 -19.73 -2.15 -12.38
N TYR A 120 -18.84 -1.36 -11.76
CA TYR A 120 -19.20 -0.54 -10.61
C TYR A 120 -20.20 0.56 -10.98
N GLU A 121 -20.04 1.18 -12.15
CA GLU A 121 -21.00 2.16 -12.69
C GLU A 121 -22.37 1.54 -12.93
N ASP A 122 -22.44 0.29 -13.41
CA ASP A 122 -23.70 -0.44 -13.62
C ASP A 122 -24.38 -0.84 -12.30
N GLU A 123 -23.61 -1.09 -11.24
CA GLU A 123 -24.12 -1.50 -9.93
C GLU A 123 -24.56 -0.31 -9.05
N CYS A 124 -24.10 0.90 -9.33
CA CYS A 124 -24.38 2.10 -8.55
C CYS A 124 -25.25 3.09 -9.35
N GLU A 125 -26.54 3.13 -9.06
CA GLU A 125 -27.53 3.96 -9.80
C GLU A 125 -27.31 5.49 -9.63
N ASP A 126 -26.66 5.93 -8.55
CA ASP A 126 -26.50 7.36 -8.17
C ASP A 126 -25.08 7.90 -8.33
N LEU A 127 -24.24 7.32 -9.20
CA LEU A 127 -22.89 7.82 -9.41
C LEU A 127 -22.89 9.13 -10.19
N GLU A 128 -22.26 10.14 -9.61
CA GLU A 128 -22.00 11.41 -10.29
C GLU A 128 -21.04 11.23 -11.46
N THR A 129 -21.25 11.96 -12.55
CA THR A 129 -20.30 12.00 -13.68
C THR A 129 -18.92 12.40 -13.19
N GLY A 130 -17.91 11.54 -13.43
CA GLY A 130 -16.54 11.78 -12.96
C GLY A 130 -16.34 11.47 -11.47
N TRP A 131 -17.05 10.47 -10.97
CA TRP A 131 -16.95 9.97 -9.60
C TRP A 131 -15.51 9.56 -9.21
N LEU A 132 -14.73 9.02 -10.14
CA LEU A 132 -13.30 8.79 -9.95
C LEU A 132 -12.53 10.11 -9.92
N LYS A 133 -11.76 10.34 -8.87
CA LYS A 133 -11.02 11.57 -8.67
C LYS A 133 -9.63 11.32 -8.10
N ALA A 134 -8.80 12.35 -8.14
CA ALA A 134 -7.49 12.32 -7.49
C ALA A 134 -7.66 12.11 -5.97
N GLY A 135 -6.91 11.17 -5.43
CA GLY A 135 -6.98 10.70 -4.05
C GLY A 135 -7.68 9.35 -3.89
N ASP A 136 -8.40 8.87 -4.90
CA ASP A 136 -9.03 7.55 -4.87
C ASP A 136 -8.01 6.44 -5.19
N THR A 137 -8.28 5.24 -4.70
CA THR A 137 -7.50 4.03 -5.01
C THR A 137 -8.44 2.92 -5.47
N ILE A 138 -8.02 2.19 -6.50
CA ILE A 138 -8.74 1.03 -7.02
C ILE A 138 -7.87 -0.20 -6.81
N CYS A 139 -8.42 -1.24 -6.17
CA CYS A 139 -7.75 -2.52 -6.02
C CYS A 139 -8.23 -3.49 -7.10
N ILE A 140 -7.31 -4.04 -7.89
CA ILE A 140 -7.55 -5.07 -8.89
C ILE A 140 -6.63 -6.26 -8.60
N GLU A 141 -7.18 -7.36 -8.11
CA GLU A 141 -6.39 -8.53 -7.69
C GLU A 141 -5.35 -8.13 -6.63
N ASN A 142 -4.05 -8.23 -6.93
CA ASN A 142 -2.96 -7.80 -6.06
C ASN A 142 -2.35 -6.44 -6.46
N ILE A 143 -3.11 -5.59 -7.17
CA ILE A 143 -2.61 -4.32 -7.69
C ILE A 143 -3.45 -3.15 -7.18
N PHE A 144 -2.81 -2.22 -6.49
CA PHE A 144 -3.38 -0.95 -6.07
C PHE A 144 -3.09 0.13 -7.11
N VAL A 145 -4.13 0.67 -7.69
CA VAL A 145 -4.08 1.75 -8.68
C VAL A 145 -4.40 3.06 -7.98
N MET A 146 -3.37 3.84 -7.66
CA MET A 146 -3.47 5.15 -7.02
C MET A 146 -3.86 6.20 -8.05
N LEU A 147 -4.98 6.88 -7.88
CA LEU A 147 -5.41 7.98 -8.75
C LEU A 147 -4.86 9.30 -8.21
N THR A 148 -3.63 9.64 -8.54
CA THR A 148 -2.93 10.78 -7.92
C THR A 148 -3.23 12.13 -8.55
N THR A 149 -3.86 12.16 -9.73
CA THR A 149 -4.28 13.38 -10.43
C THR A 149 -5.60 13.13 -11.15
N ASN A 150 -6.36 14.17 -11.46
CA ASN A 150 -7.58 14.00 -12.25
C ASN A 150 -7.29 13.76 -13.74
N LYS A 151 -6.22 14.35 -14.29
CA LYS A 151 -5.86 14.23 -15.71
C LYS A 151 -4.35 14.10 -15.89
N LYS A 152 -3.94 13.44 -16.98
CA LYS A 152 -2.55 13.11 -17.32
C LYS A 152 -1.55 14.28 -17.34
N TYR A 153 -2.03 15.49 -17.51
CA TYR A 153 -1.16 16.69 -17.57
C TYR A 153 -1.06 17.43 -16.24
N GLN A 154 -1.79 16.97 -15.23
CA GLN A 154 -1.73 17.53 -13.89
C GLN A 154 -0.57 16.93 -13.10
N ARG A 155 -0.14 17.64 -12.07
CA ARG A 155 0.85 17.15 -11.12
C ARG A 155 0.16 16.61 -9.88
N PRO A 156 0.64 15.51 -9.31
CA PRO A 156 0.16 15.01 -8.03
C PRO A 156 0.52 16.00 -6.91
N THR A 157 -0.24 15.95 -5.84
CA THR A 157 0.05 16.64 -4.59
C THR A 157 0.32 15.61 -3.49
N LEU A 158 0.97 16.03 -2.41
CA LEU A 158 1.16 15.16 -1.26
C LEU A 158 -0.18 14.72 -0.67
N ASP A 159 -1.19 15.60 -0.67
CA ASP A 159 -2.52 15.28 -0.16
C ASP A 159 -3.21 14.17 -0.97
N THR A 160 -3.09 14.19 -2.31
CA THR A 160 -3.65 13.12 -3.14
C THR A 160 -2.90 11.80 -2.95
N ILE A 161 -1.58 11.85 -2.73
CA ILE A 161 -0.78 10.67 -2.42
C ILE A 161 -1.18 10.13 -1.04
N ARG A 162 -1.30 11.00 -0.02
CA ARG A 162 -1.72 10.62 1.34
C ARG A 162 -3.08 9.93 1.34
N SER A 163 -4.07 10.49 0.63
CA SER A 163 -5.39 9.87 0.52
C SER A 163 -5.34 8.47 -0.10
N CYS A 164 -4.55 8.30 -1.18
CA CYS A 164 -4.37 6.98 -1.79
C CYS A 164 -3.67 5.99 -0.85
N VAL A 165 -2.65 6.45 -0.12
CA VAL A 165 -1.89 5.61 0.82
C VAL A 165 -2.76 5.18 1.99
N ARG A 166 -3.61 6.07 2.51
CA ARG A 166 -4.58 5.74 3.57
C ARG A 166 -5.48 4.58 3.16
N ALA A 167 -6.02 4.63 1.94
CA ALA A 167 -6.83 3.56 1.38
C ALA A 167 -6.05 2.23 1.24
N ILE A 168 -4.77 2.30 0.84
CA ILE A 168 -3.90 1.12 0.76
C ILE A 168 -3.62 0.54 2.14
N ALA A 169 -3.37 1.38 3.15
CA ALA A 169 -3.13 0.95 4.52
C ALA A 169 -4.35 0.22 5.09
N GLU A 170 -5.55 0.74 4.86
CA GLU A 170 -6.81 0.10 5.23
C GLU A 170 -6.97 -1.28 4.58
N GLU A 171 -6.79 -1.39 3.26
CA GLU A 171 -6.83 -2.67 2.55
C GLU A 171 -5.75 -3.65 3.03
N CYS A 172 -4.55 -3.16 3.32
CA CYS A 172 -3.50 -3.98 3.90
C CYS A 172 -3.90 -4.55 5.26
N TYR A 173 -4.54 -3.74 6.09
CA TYR A 173 -5.03 -4.14 7.39
C TYR A 173 -6.15 -5.17 7.29
N GLU A 174 -7.19 -4.88 6.51
CA GLU A 174 -8.37 -5.74 6.37
C GLU A 174 -8.03 -7.10 5.76
N ASN A 175 -7.20 -7.11 4.73
CA ASN A 175 -6.84 -8.33 3.99
C ASN A 175 -5.52 -8.98 4.45
N LYS A 176 -4.92 -8.46 5.54
CA LYS A 176 -3.66 -8.97 6.12
C LYS A 176 -2.53 -9.08 5.08
N ILE A 177 -2.39 -8.04 4.26
CA ILE A 177 -1.37 -7.96 3.20
C ILE A 177 -0.01 -7.65 3.82
N ARG A 178 0.93 -8.58 3.71
CA ARG A 178 2.24 -8.49 4.39
C ARG A 178 3.33 -7.81 3.57
N TYR A 179 3.23 -7.80 2.25
CA TYR A 179 4.28 -7.30 1.38
C TYR A 179 3.69 -6.38 0.33
N LEU A 180 4.15 -5.14 0.32
CA LEU A 180 3.74 -4.10 -0.61
C LEU A 180 4.96 -3.59 -1.37
N ALA A 181 4.87 -3.51 -2.68
CA ALA A 181 5.89 -2.91 -3.52
C ALA A 181 5.34 -1.67 -4.21
N MET A 182 6.11 -0.60 -4.25
CA MET A 182 5.73 0.61 -4.98
C MET A 182 6.95 1.34 -5.56
N PRO A 183 6.79 2.00 -6.71
CA PRO A 183 7.83 2.85 -7.26
C PRO A 183 7.89 4.17 -6.50
N ARG A 184 8.86 5.04 -6.82
CA ARG A 184 8.93 6.41 -6.32
C ARG A 184 7.80 7.26 -6.93
N VAL A 185 6.62 7.13 -6.32
CA VAL A 185 5.37 7.75 -6.80
C VAL A 185 5.50 9.27 -6.82
N GLY A 186 5.01 9.91 -7.88
CA GLY A 186 5.01 11.38 -7.99
C GLY A 186 6.34 12.02 -8.34
N CYS A 187 7.47 11.29 -8.31
CA CYS A 187 8.82 11.84 -8.46
C CYS A 187 9.29 11.94 -9.93
N GLY A 188 8.62 11.29 -10.86
CA GLY A 188 8.91 11.40 -12.29
C GLY A 188 8.36 12.71 -12.88
N HIS A 189 7.33 12.64 -13.69
CA HIS A 189 6.68 13.84 -14.29
C HIS A 189 6.01 14.75 -13.24
N GLY A 190 5.73 14.23 -12.03
CA GLY A 190 5.17 14.99 -10.91
C GLY A 190 6.16 15.97 -10.29
N HIS A 191 7.46 15.71 -10.41
CA HIS A 191 8.55 16.50 -9.86
C HIS A 191 8.48 16.70 -8.33
N LEU A 192 7.83 15.78 -7.60
CA LEU A 192 7.87 15.79 -6.15
C LEU A 192 9.23 15.30 -5.66
N ASP A 193 9.66 15.82 -4.54
CA ASP A 193 10.86 15.36 -3.84
C ASP A 193 10.59 13.97 -3.25
N TRP A 194 11.53 13.03 -3.49
CA TRP A 194 11.33 11.66 -3.05
C TRP A 194 11.34 11.50 -1.53
N ASP A 195 12.23 12.20 -0.84
CA ASP A 195 12.33 12.06 0.61
C ASP A 195 11.04 12.55 1.30
N VAL A 196 10.45 13.65 0.79
CA VAL A 196 9.17 14.15 1.27
C VAL A 196 8.00 13.20 0.94
N VAL A 197 7.99 12.61 -0.25
CA VAL A 197 6.96 11.63 -0.63
C VAL A 197 7.08 10.36 0.19
N LYS A 198 8.31 9.87 0.38
CA LYS A 198 8.58 8.68 1.19
C LYS A 198 8.10 8.88 2.64
N GLU A 199 8.51 9.99 3.26
CA GLU A 199 8.06 10.36 4.60
C GLU A 199 6.52 10.41 4.68
N THR A 200 5.86 11.08 3.73
CA THR A 200 4.40 11.14 3.67
C THR A 200 3.74 9.75 3.61
N ILE A 201 4.34 8.81 2.86
CA ILE A 201 3.83 7.44 2.76
C ILE A 201 4.01 6.70 4.07
N LEU A 202 5.21 6.78 4.66
CA LEU A 202 5.53 6.08 5.90
C LEU A 202 4.70 6.60 7.07
N ASP A 203 4.58 7.93 7.21
CA ASP A 203 3.74 8.58 8.23
C ASP A 203 2.28 8.15 8.14
N GLU A 204 1.75 7.98 6.92
CA GLU A 204 0.34 7.59 6.77
C GLU A 204 0.12 6.13 7.15
N PHE A 205 1.09 5.23 6.87
CA PHE A 205 1.06 3.87 7.37
C PHE A 205 1.19 3.82 8.89
N ASP A 206 2.12 4.57 9.48
CA ASP A 206 2.27 4.66 10.93
C ASP A 206 0.97 5.13 11.58
N ASN A 207 0.45 6.28 11.16
CA ASN A 207 -0.78 6.85 11.72
C ASN A 207 -1.95 5.88 11.63
N TYR A 208 -2.10 5.16 10.50
CA TYR A 208 -3.20 4.21 10.33
C TYR A 208 -3.08 3.03 11.29
N PHE A 209 -1.90 2.42 11.40
CA PHE A 209 -1.70 1.23 12.22
C PHE A 209 -1.65 1.56 13.71
N ASP A 210 -1.21 2.74 14.10
CA ASP A 210 -1.28 3.25 15.47
C ASP A 210 -2.73 3.48 15.91
N GLU A 211 -3.59 4.01 15.02
CA GLU A 211 -5.03 4.16 15.29
C GLU A 211 -5.74 2.81 15.50
N MET A 212 -5.25 1.74 14.87
CA MET A 212 -5.82 0.38 14.99
C MET A 212 -5.33 -0.39 16.22
N ASP A 213 -4.36 0.15 16.99
CA ASP A 213 -3.76 -0.49 18.17
C ASP A 213 -3.23 -1.91 17.91
N GLU A 214 -2.82 -2.19 16.66
CA GLU A 214 -2.25 -3.47 16.23
C GLU A 214 -0.76 -3.32 15.89
N GLU A 215 0.10 -3.29 16.92
CA GLU A 215 1.56 -3.25 16.75
C GLU A 215 2.10 -4.50 16.02
N GLU A 216 1.40 -5.61 16.11
CA GLU A 216 1.88 -6.92 15.64
C GLU A 216 1.77 -7.10 14.12
N TYR A 217 0.97 -6.29 13.43
CA TYR A 217 0.72 -6.42 12.00
C TYR A 217 0.94 -5.11 11.25
N ARG A 218 2.11 -4.98 10.64
CA ARG A 218 2.44 -3.88 9.71
C ARG A 218 2.99 -4.46 8.41
N PRO A 219 2.51 -4.05 7.22
CA PRO A 219 3.05 -4.55 5.96
C PRO A 219 4.50 -4.11 5.76
N PHE A 220 5.32 -4.96 5.14
CA PHE A 220 6.66 -4.59 4.72
C PHE A 220 6.59 -3.88 3.36
N ILE A 221 7.12 -2.66 3.27
CA ILE A 221 7.06 -1.82 2.08
C ILE A 221 8.41 -1.84 1.35
N THR A 222 8.41 -2.28 0.09
CA THR A 222 9.59 -2.21 -0.78
C THR A 222 9.41 -1.08 -1.80
N PHE A 223 10.20 -0.02 -1.65
CA PHE A 223 10.28 1.05 -2.63
C PHE A 223 11.24 0.67 -3.76
N CYS A 224 10.69 0.41 -4.95
CA CYS A 224 11.44 -0.04 -6.11
C CYS A 224 11.89 1.13 -6.97
N TYR A 225 13.17 1.14 -7.38
CA TYR A 225 13.71 2.11 -8.33
C TYR A 225 14.64 1.43 -9.35
N GLN A 226 14.80 2.04 -10.51
CA GLN A 226 15.66 1.58 -11.62
C GLN A 226 16.77 2.57 -11.91
#